data_a5981a935873052feebc577ddae78ab2
#
_entry.id   a5981a935873052feebc577ddae78ab2
#
_cell.length_a   1.000
_cell.length_b   1.000
_cell.length_c   1.000
_cell.angle_alpha   90.00
_cell.angle_beta   90.00
_cell.angle_gamma   90.00
#
_symmetry.space_group_name_H-M   'P 1'
#
loop_
_entity.id
_entity.type
_entity.pdbx_description
1 polymer ?
#
loop_
_entity_poly.entity_id
_entity_poly.type
_entity_poly.pdbx_seq_one_letter_code
_entity_poly.pdbx_strand_id
1 'polypeptide(L)'
;DADEAGIALQTELIRRLGAEVCFLVNFIDCKDANEYLLKYGKEDLAKTITECRPVPLENVTTFKDIEHEVTDFVQNGFKKGYQIGIKNFDEIFSTYTGQFITVTGIPSSGKSDFVDQMVVGYNNNYGWKTAFASPENAPTYLHAHKLMRKVWQDMPRKSDIGSAKWKQVAEHVNDNFFFIDMERYTLETVLRKGAELVKRKGIKCLVIDPFNKIRDVDCKTEDVNRYTMEYLTKIETFAKKFDVLVFIVAHPTKMYKGSDGKIEEPTMYNIKGGGEWYDASYHGLLVHRDYEAKNTKVKVLKVKFQNLGENGAEAFFTWEPKSGSFVP
;
A
#
# COMPACT_ATOMS: atom_id res chain seq x y z
N ASP A 1 -6.26 -34.46 18.83
CA ASP A 1 -5.63 -34.09 20.09
C ASP A 1 -5.23 -32.61 20.02
N ALA A 2 -5.32 -31.88 21.14
CA ALA A 2 -5.00 -30.46 21.21
C ALA A 2 -3.53 -30.18 21.57
N ASP A 3 -2.68 -31.20 21.61
CA ASP A 3 -1.24 -31.06 21.80
C ASP A 3 -0.50 -30.84 20.47
N GLU A 4 0.77 -30.49 20.53
CA GLU A 4 1.61 -30.17 19.36
C GLU A 4 1.66 -31.36 18.38
N ALA A 5 1.75 -32.58 18.85
CA ALA A 5 1.78 -33.79 18.02
C ALA A 5 0.41 -34.04 17.33
N GLY A 6 -0.69 -33.80 18.01
CA GLY A 6 -2.04 -33.91 17.46
C GLY A 6 -2.32 -32.85 16.40
N ILE A 7 -1.89 -31.60 16.61
CA ILE A 7 -2.01 -30.55 15.64
C ILE A 7 -1.17 -30.84 14.39
N ALA A 8 0.06 -31.34 14.54
CA ALA A 8 0.91 -31.76 13.44
C ALA A 8 0.28 -32.90 12.63
N LEU A 9 -0.28 -33.90 13.31
CA LEU A 9 -1.00 -35.01 12.67
C LEU A 9 -2.25 -34.54 11.93
N GLN A 10 -3.04 -33.66 12.52
CA GLN A 10 -4.21 -33.05 11.89
C GLN A 10 -3.81 -32.34 10.58
N THR A 11 -2.78 -31.51 10.62
CA THR A 11 -2.26 -30.79 9.44
C THR A 11 -1.83 -31.75 8.33
N GLU A 12 -1.12 -32.83 8.71
CA GLU A 12 -0.66 -33.82 7.74
C GLU A 12 -1.82 -34.66 7.16
N LEU A 13 -2.83 -35.00 7.94
CA LEU A 13 -4.03 -35.67 7.45
C LEU A 13 -4.81 -34.81 6.47
N ILE A 14 -5.03 -33.54 6.79
CA ILE A 14 -5.69 -32.59 5.88
C ILE A 14 -4.90 -32.47 4.58
N ARG A 15 -3.57 -32.36 4.66
CA ARG A 15 -2.71 -32.29 3.47
C ARG A 15 -2.80 -33.53 2.58
N ARG A 16 -2.94 -34.72 3.17
CA ARG A 16 -2.98 -36.00 2.40
C ARG A 16 -4.35 -36.33 1.86
N LEU A 17 -5.39 -36.08 2.65
CA LEU A 17 -6.75 -36.49 2.31
C LEU A 17 -7.55 -35.39 1.57
N GLY A 18 -7.14 -34.15 1.70
CA GLY A 18 -7.87 -32.97 1.24
C GLY A 18 -8.82 -32.43 2.33
N ALA A 19 -8.94 -31.10 2.38
CA ALA A 19 -9.82 -30.43 3.34
C ALA A 19 -11.30 -30.78 3.14
N GLU A 20 -11.67 -31.08 1.90
CA GLU A 20 -13.04 -31.37 1.47
C GLU A 20 -13.64 -32.64 2.08
N VAL A 21 -12.81 -33.56 2.56
CA VAL A 21 -13.26 -34.82 3.19
C VAL A 21 -12.95 -34.89 4.69
N CYS A 22 -12.32 -33.85 5.23
CA CYS A 22 -11.92 -33.79 6.62
C CYS A 22 -12.92 -32.99 7.48
N PHE A 23 -13.15 -33.44 8.69
CA PHE A 23 -14.00 -32.80 9.69
C PHE A 23 -13.26 -32.63 10.99
N LEU A 24 -13.43 -31.47 11.64
CA LEU A 24 -12.84 -31.14 12.92
C LEU A 24 -13.84 -31.36 14.06
N VAL A 25 -13.41 -32.10 15.06
CA VAL A 25 -14.16 -32.28 16.33
C VAL A 25 -13.49 -31.38 17.36
N ASN A 26 -14.26 -30.57 18.06
CA ASN A 26 -13.78 -29.73 19.15
C ASN A 26 -14.16 -30.28 20.49
N PHE A 27 -13.19 -30.75 21.25
CA PHE A 27 -13.37 -31.25 22.60
C PHE A 27 -13.15 -30.11 23.61
N ILE A 28 -14.24 -29.38 23.93
CA ILE A 28 -14.18 -28.21 24.83
C ILE A 28 -13.57 -28.65 26.18
N ASP A 29 -12.57 -27.92 26.66
CA ASP A 29 -11.86 -28.15 27.94
C ASP A 29 -11.21 -29.54 28.09
N CYS A 30 -10.99 -30.25 26.98
CA CYS A 30 -10.35 -31.59 26.98
C CYS A 30 -9.32 -31.65 25.85
N LYS A 31 -8.19 -32.31 26.09
CA LYS A 31 -7.11 -32.45 25.11
C LYS A 31 -7.40 -33.47 24.01
N ASP A 32 -8.20 -34.48 24.31
CA ASP A 32 -8.51 -35.58 23.41
C ASP A 32 -9.91 -36.19 23.65
N ALA A 33 -10.31 -37.11 22.78
CA ALA A 33 -11.59 -37.78 22.85
C ALA A 33 -11.73 -38.67 24.11
N ASN A 34 -10.64 -39.23 24.62
CA ASN A 34 -10.65 -40.06 25.80
C ASN A 34 -10.93 -39.26 27.08
N GLU A 35 -10.26 -38.12 27.23
CA GLU A 35 -10.52 -37.20 28.33
C GLU A 35 -11.96 -36.67 28.28
N TYR A 36 -12.46 -36.34 27.06
CA TYR A 36 -13.85 -35.91 26.87
C TYR A 36 -14.85 -36.99 27.24
N LEU A 37 -14.60 -38.26 26.83
CA LEU A 37 -15.43 -39.41 27.19
C LEU A 37 -15.52 -39.60 28.70
N LEU A 38 -14.38 -39.52 29.39
CA LEU A 38 -14.34 -39.70 30.87
C LEU A 38 -15.06 -38.57 31.62
N LYS A 39 -15.03 -37.34 31.07
CA LYS A 39 -15.62 -36.16 31.70
C LYS A 39 -17.12 -36.01 31.42
N TYR A 40 -17.55 -36.27 30.21
CA TYR A 40 -18.91 -35.96 29.73
C TYR A 40 -19.74 -37.20 29.34
N GLY A 41 -19.11 -38.38 29.24
CA GLY A 41 -19.78 -39.61 28.93
C GLY A 41 -19.96 -39.90 27.42
N LYS A 42 -20.46 -41.13 27.16
CA LYS A 42 -20.54 -41.65 25.78
C LYS A 42 -21.55 -40.94 24.89
N GLU A 43 -22.69 -40.53 25.45
CA GLU A 43 -23.77 -39.90 24.69
C GLU A 43 -23.35 -38.52 24.20
N ASP A 44 -22.68 -37.75 25.06
CA ASP A 44 -22.18 -36.40 24.74
C ASP A 44 -21.02 -36.45 23.73
N LEU A 45 -20.12 -37.44 23.88
CA LEU A 45 -19.06 -37.67 22.90
C LEU A 45 -19.63 -38.01 21.51
N ALA A 46 -20.65 -38.90 21.44
CA ALA A 46 -21.28 -39.24 20.18
C ALA A 46 -21.94 -38.02 19.51
N LYS A 47 -22.61 -37.17 20.31
CA LYS A 47 -23.19 -35.93 19.85
C LYS A 47 -22.12 -34.97 19.30
N THR A 48 -21.04 -34.74 20.03
CA THR A 48 -19.92 -33.85 19.63
C THR A 48 -19.26 -34.34 18.35
N ILE A 49 -19.11 -35.64 18.14
CA ILE A 49 -18.60 -36.20 16.88
C ILE A 49 -19.60 -36.00 15.75
N THR A 50 -20.90 -36.13 15.99
CA THR A 50 -21.92 -35.92 14.95
C THR A 50 -22.06 -34.45 14.56
N GLU A 51 -21.81 -33.52 15.48
CA GLU A 51 -21.85 -32.10 15.29
C GLU A 51 -20.48 -31.51 14.80
N CYS A 52 -19.57 -32.39 14.38
CA CYS A 52 -18.25 -31.95 13.85
C CYS A 52 -18.40 -31.01 12.66
N ARG A 53 -17.41 -30.12 12.51
CA ARG A 53 -17.40 -29.11 11.42
C ARG A 53 -16.46 -29.53 10.31
N PRO A 54 -16.83 -29.30 9.03
CA PRO A 54 -15.88 -29.51 7.95
C PRO A 54 -14.66 -28.61 8.14
N VAL A 55 -13.50 -29.10 7.70
CA VAL A 55 -12.28 -28.26 7.65
C VAL A 55 -12.56 -27.08 6.72
N PRO A 56 -12.30 -25.83 7.14
CA PRO A 56 -12.43 -24.68 6.26
C PRO A 56 -11.55 -24.87 5.03
N LEU A 57 -12.10 -24.63 3.85
CA LEU A 57 -11.34 -24.67 2.62
C LEU A 57 -10.33 -23.51 2.58
N GLU A 58 -9.10 -23.80 2.22
CA GLU A 58 -8.07 -22.79 2.10
C GLU A 58 -8.50 -21.69 1.10
N ASN A 59 -8.35 -20.44 1.47
CA ASN A 59 -8.74 -19.27 0.67
C ASN A 59 -10.25 -19.17 0.35
N VAL A 60 -11.11 -19.87 1.08
CA VAL A 60 -12.58 -19.73 0.97
C VAL A 60 -13.12 -19.20 2.30
N THR A 61 -13.82 -18.07 2.23
CA THR A 61 -14.42 -17.41 3.39
C THR A 61 -15.94 -17.58 3.32
N THR A 62 -16.56 -18.09 4.40
CA THR A 62 -18.00 -18.16 4.52
C THR A 62 -18.56 -16.92 5.24
N PHE A 63 -19.88 -16.70 5.15
CA PHE A 63 -20.51 -15.59 5.87
C PHE A 63 -20.24 -15.67 7.39
N LYS A 64 -20.25 -16.87 7.97
CA LYS A 64 -19.93 -17.07 9.40
C LYS A 64 -18.54 -16.59 9.80
N ASP A 65 -17.57 -16.71 8.90
CA ASP A 65 -16.19 -16.31 9.17
C ASP A 65 -16.05 -14.79 9.24
N ILE A 66 -16.94 -14.05 8.56
CA ILE A 66 -16.95 -12.59 8.45
C ILE A 66 -18.18 -11.93 9.07
N GLU A 67 -19.04 -12.68 9.75
CA GLU A 67 -20.30 -12.18 10.32
C GLU A 67 -20.05 -11.01 11.30
N HIS A 68 -18.97 -11.08 12.06
CA HIS A 68 -18.59 -10.01 12.98
C HIS A 68 -18.25 -8.73 12.23
N GLU A 69 -17.46 -8.83 11.16
CA GLU A 69 -17.09 -7.67 10.32
C GLU A 69 -18.31 -7.08 9.61
N VAL A 70 -19.21 -7.93 9.12
CA VAL A 70 -20.47 -7.49 8.50
C VAL A 70 -21.37 -6.79 9.52
N THR A 71 -21.45 -7.34 10.73
CA THR A 71 -22.25 -6.74 11.82
C THR A 71 -21.67 -5.38 12.21
N ASP A 72 -20.34 -5.27 12.37
CA ASP A 72 -19.66 -4.00 12.64
C ASP A 72 -19.93 -2.98 11.53
N PHE A 73 -19.84 -3.43 10.27
CA PHE A 73 -20.15 -2.58 9.12
C PHE A 73 -21.60 -2.07 9.11
N VAL A 74 -22.57 -2.94 9.42
CA VAL A 74 -23.98 -2.55 9.46
C VAL A 74 -24.27 -1.56 10.61
N GLN A 75 -23.58 -1.72 11.73
CA GLN A 75 -23.74 -0.84 12.90
C GLN A 75 -23.02 0.50 12.77
N ASN A 76 -21.81 0.50 12.25
CA ASN A 76 -20.88 1.63 12.29
C ASN A 76 -20.59 2.24 10.92
N GLY A 77 -21.03 1.59 9.82
CA GLY A 77 -20.75 2.00 8.44
C GLY A 77 -19.31 1.71 8.01
N PHE A 78 -18.87 2.39 6.97
CA PHE A 78 -17.51 2.25 6.45
C PHE A 78 -16.46 2.70 7.47
N LYS A 79 -15.41 1.92 7.64
CA LYS A 79 -14.22 2.38 8.37
C LYS A 79 -13.67 3.64 7.71
N LYS A 80 -13.27 4.60 8.54
CA LYS A 80 -12.65 5.83 8.03
C LYS A 80 -11.32 5.49 7.34
N GLY A 81 -11.12 6.03 6.14
CA GLY A 81 -9.85 5.89 5.43
C GLY A 81 -8.72 6.66 6.11
N TYR A 82 -7.49 6.24 5.85
CA TYR A 82 -6.30 6.93 6.34
C TYR A 82 -6.08 8.23 5.55
N GLN A 83 -5.75 9.31 6.26
CA GLN A 83 -5.63 10.68 5.79
C GLN A 83 -4.22 11.22 6.05
N ILE A 84 -3.78 12.19 5.24
CA ILE A 84 -2.41 12.74 5.34
C ILE A 84 -2.30 13.95 6.27
N GLY A 85 -3.41 14.46 6.80
CA GLY A 85 -3.44 15.63 7.69
C GLY A 85 -3.48 16.97 6.95
N ILE A 86 -3.83 16.99 5.66
CA ILE A 86 -4.01 18.21 4.88
C ILE A 86 -5.49 18.34 4.50
N LYS A 87 -6.18 19.26 5.15
CA LYS A 87 -7.64 19.36 5.16
C LYS A 87 -8.27 19.31 3.76
N ASN A 88 -7.85 20.17 2.84
CA ASN A 88 -8.42 20.26 1.49
C ASN A 88 -8.22 18.99 0.65
N PHE A 89 -7.20 18.19 0.95
CA PHE A 89 -6.97 16.90 0.32
C PHE A 89 -7.72 15.78 1.03
N ASP A 90 -7.71 15.78 2.36
CA ASP A 90 -8.38 14.78 3.19
C ASP A 90 -9.92 14.80 3.05
N GLU A 91 -10.48 15.94 2.60
CA GLU A 91 -11.90 16.07 2.26
C GLU A 91 -12.28 15.35 0.96
N ILE A 92 -11.33 15.17 0.04
CA ILE A 92 -11.59 14.57 -1.28
C ILE A 92 -10.98 13.19 -1.46
N PHE A 93 -10.06 12.76 -0.56
CA PHE A 93 -9.33 11.51 -0.73
C PHE A 93 -8.80 10.94 0.58
N SER A 94 -8.95 9.64 0.74
CA SER A 94 -8.36 8.84 1.79
C SER A 94 -8.04 7.42 1.26
N THR A 95 -7.36 6.60 2.03
CA THR A 95 -6.91 5.27 1.56
C THR A 95 -7.08 4.20 2.62
N TYR A 96 -7.03 2.93 2.19
CA TYR A 96 -6.77 1.79 3.07
C TYR A 96 -5.39 1.20 2.77
N THR A 97 -4.87 0.39 3.67
CA THR A 97 -3.73 -0.51 3.39
C THR A 97 -4.18 -1.69 2.52
N GLY A 98 -3.23 -2.50 2.03
CA GLY A 98 -3.55 -3.59 1.11
C GLY A 98 -3.89 -3.14 -0.32
N GLN A 99 -3.66 -1.87 -0.65
CA GLN A 99 -4.01 -1.22 -1.91
C GLN A 99 -2.79 -0.57 -2.56
N PHE A 100 -2.93 -0.18 -3.83
CA PHE A 100 -1.92 0.68 -4.46
C PHE A 100 -2.56 1.89 -5.15
N ILE A 101 -1.76 2.95 -5.21
CA ILE A 101 -2.12 4.25 -5.81
C ILE A 101 -1.19 4.50 -6.98
N THR A 102 -1.75 4.76 -8.15
CA THR A 102 -1.00 5.26 -9.30
C THR A 102 -0.99 6.78 -9.28
N VAL A 103 0.20 7.38 -9.28
CA VAL A 103 0.39 8.83 -9.33
C VAL A 103 0.98 9.21 -10.67
N THR A 104 0.26 10.03 -11.44
CA THR A 104 0.69 10.47 -12.77
C THR A 104 0.73 11.99 -12.91
N GLY A 105 1.23 12.47 -14.01
CA GLY A 105 1.40 13.90 -14.34
C GLY A 105 2.61 14.10 -15.25
N ILE A 106 2.67 15.24 -15.92
CA ILE A 106 3.79 15.56 -16.81
C ILE A 106 5.13 15.60 -16.04
N PRO A 107 6.28 15.45 -16.70
CA PRO A 107 7.58 15.65 -16.06
C PRO A 107 7.65 16.99 -15.32
N SER A 108 8.33 17.03 -14.18
CA SER A 108 8.50 18.23 -13.34
C SER A 108 7.22 18.81 -12.72
N SER A 109 6.08 18.08 -12.73
CA SER A 109 4.84 18.53 -12.08
C SER A 109 4.83 18.41 -10.56
N GLY A 110 5.85 17.78 -9.94
CA GLY A 110 5.94 17.63 -8.49
C GLY A 110 5.38 16.30 -7.94
N LYS A 111 5.18 15.27 -8.79
CA LYS A 111 4.65 13.95 -8.38
C LYS A 111 5.39 13.34 -7.20
N SER A 112 6.71 13.18 -7.33
CA SER A 112 7.57 12.60 -6.30
C SER A 112 7.52 13.40 -5.00
N ASP A 113 7.55 14.74 -5.10
CA ASP A 113 7.46 15.61 -3.93
C ASP A 113 6.10 15.54 -3.25
N PHE A 114 5.00 15.31 -4.00
CA PHE A 114 3.67 15.11 -3.43
C PHE A 114 3.54 13.73 -2.78
N VAL A 115 4.10 12.67 -3.38
CA VAL A 115 4.19 11.34 -2.75
C VAL A 115 4.99 11.42 -1.45
N ASP A 116 6.15 12.11 -1.45
CA ASP A 116 6.93 12.36 -0.23
C ASP A 116 6.09 13.08 0.84
N GLN A 117 5.26 14.05 0.44
CA GLN A 117 4.32 14.73 1.35
C GLN A 117 3.28 13.76 1.94
N MET A 118 2.70 12.90 1.09
CA MET A 118 1.70 11.94 1.55
C MET A 118 2.29 10.98 2.58
N VAL A 119 3.47 10.40 2.32
CA VAL A 119 4.08 9.44 3.25
C VAL A 119 4.57 10.10 4.54
N VAL A 120 5.01 11.36 4.51
CA VAL A 120 5.29 12.14 5.72
C VAL A 120 4.00 12.40 6.50
N GLY A 121 2.89 12.70 5.82
CA GLY A 121 1.57 12.86 6.45
C GLY A 121 1.10 11.58 7.14
N TYR A 122 1.20 10.42 6.47
CA TYR A 122 0.87 9.14 7.09
C TYR A 122 1.81 8.79 8.26
N ASN A 123 3.08 9.14 8.16
CA ASN A 123 4.01 8.96 9.27
C ASN A 123 3.62 9.82 10.48
N ASN A 124 3.31 11.09 10.27
CA ASN A 124 2.91 12.00 11.33
C ASN A 124 1.60 11.57 12.03
N ASN A 125 0.62 11.10 11.24
CA ASN A 125 -0.71 10.79 11.76
C ASN A 125 -0.80 9.38 12.37
N TYR A 126 -0.03 8.41 11.83
CA TYR A 126 -0.20 7.00 12.16
C TYR A 126 1.12 6.28 12.48
N GLY A 127 2.26 6.97 12.46
CA GLY A 127 3.58 6.36 12.67
C GLY A 127 4.01 5.41 11.54
N TRP A 128 3.40 5.51 10.36
CA TRP A 128 3.71 4.62 9.24
C TRP A 128 5.12 4.85 8.72
N LYS A 129 5.88 3.78 8.63
CA LYS A 129 7.21 3.77 8.06
C LYS A 129 7.15 3.50 6.56
N THR A 130 8.07 4.10 5.81
CA THR A 130 8.06 4.04 4.33
C THR A 130 9.38 3.53 3.79
N ALA A 131 9.32 2.65 2.78
CA ALA A 131 10.46 2.31 1.94
C ALA A 131 10.32 2.94 0.54
N PHE A 132 11.44 3.41 -0.01
CA PHE A 132 11.51 4.04 -1.33
C PHE A 132 12.42 3.23 -2.26
N ALA A 133 11.89 2.83 -3.39
CA ALA A 133 12.64 2.38 -4.55
C ALA A 133 12.57 3.50 -5.61
N SER A 134 13.48 4.46 -5.51
CA SER A 134 13.43 5.71 -6.29
C SER A 134 14.74 5.98 -7.03
N PRO A 135 15.03 5.24 -8.13
CA PRO A 135 16.27 5.40 -8.89
C PRO A 135 16.47 6.81 -9.51
N GLU A 136 15.42 7.60 -9.67
CA GLU A 136 15.55 8.98 -10.16
C GLU A 136 15.88 9.98 -9.05
N ASN A 137 15.64 9.65 -7.79
CA ASN A 137 16.02 10.46 -6.64
C ASN A 137 17.45 10.14 -6.14
N ALA A 138 18.37 9.89 -7.08
CA ALA A 138 19.78 9.68 -6.80
C ALA A 138 20.55 11.02 -6.90
N PRO A 139 21.60 11.20 -6.08
CA PRO A 139 22.04 10.31 -5.00
C PRO A 139 21.11 10.34 -3.78
N THR A 140 21.03 9.25 -3.05
CA THR A 140 20.09 9.00 -1.95
C THR A 140 20.06 10.10 -0.87
N TYR A 141 21.20 10.75 -0.60
CA TYR A 141 21.24 11.84 0.39
C TYR A 141 20.39 13.05 0.00
N LEU A 142 20.18 13.30 -1.30
CA LEU A 142 19.30 14.38 -1.74
C LEU A 142 17.84 14.07 -1.43
N HIS A 143 17.41 12.82 -1.62
CA HIS A 143 16.06 12.39 -1.24
C HIS A 143 15.88 12.43 0.28
N ALA A 144 16.84 11.91 1.04
CA ALA A 144 16.83 12.01 2.51
C ALA A 144 16.73 13.47 2.98
N HIS A 145 17.46 14.39 2.34
CA HIS A 145 17.37 15.82 2.64
C HIS A 145 15.99 16.42 2.32
N LYS A 146 15.34 16.01 1.22
CA LYS A 146 13.94 16.42 0.91
C LYS A 146 12.98 16.00 2.03
N LEU A 147 13.04 14.75 2.47
CA LEU A 147 12.23 14.24 3.58
C LEU A 147 12.55 14.96 4.89
N MET A 148 13.84 15.17 5.17
CA MET A 148 14.28 15.90 6.35
C MET A 148 13.68 17.31 6.41
N ARG A 149 13.64 18.03 5.28
CA ARG A 149 13.01 19.37 5.19
C ARG A 149 11.51 19.34 5.50
N LYS A 150 10.80 18.34 4.97
CA LYS A 150 9.37 18.16 5.24
C LYS A 150 9.09 17.86 6.72
N VAL A 151 9.92 17.06 7.35
CA VAL A 151 9.84 16.78 8.80
C VAL A 151 10.27 17.99 9.63
N TRP A 152 11.29 18.70 9.21
CA TRP A 152 11.79 19.91 9.87
C TRP A 152 10.84 21.12 9.77
N GLN A 153 10.02 21.13 8.72
CA GLN A 153 9.12 22.23 8.33
C GLN A 153 9.86 23.54 7.99
N ASP A 154 11.15 23.45 7.63
CA ASP A 154 11.98 24.58 7.16
C ASP A 154 13.22 24.02 6.43
N MET A 155 14.05 24.93 5.89
CA MET A 155 15.36 24.61 5.30
C MET A 155 16.42 24.52 6.41
N PRO A 156 17.00 23.35 6.69
CA PRO A 156 18.12 23.22 7.64
C PRO A 156 19.32 24.03 7.17
N ARG A 157 19.94 24.77 8.08
CA ARG A 157 21.11 25.62 7.84
C ARG A 157 22.37 24.96 8.35
N LYS A 158 23.55 25.45 7.91
CA LYS A 158 24.85 24.97 8.40
C LYS A 158 24.98 25.10 9.93
N SER A 159 24.39 26.15 10.51
CA SER A 159 24.37 26.39 11.97
C SER A 159 23.54 25.37 12.76
N ASP A 160 22.61 24.68 12.08
CA ASP A 160 21.72 23.72 12.75
C ASP A 160 22.38 22.35 12.93
N ILE A 161 23.47 22.08 12.18
CA ILE A 161 24.18 20.80 12.22
C ILE A 161 24.69 20.54 13.64
N GLY A 162 24.30 19.39 14.20
CA GLY A 162 24.66 18.98 15.55
C GLY A 162 23.77 19.51 16.66
N SER A 163 22.83 20.42 16.36
CA SER A 163 21.83 20.89 17.32
C SER A 163 20.90 19.74 17.80
N ALA A 164 20.21 19.96 18.92
CA ALA A 164 19.23 18.99 19.43
C ALA A 164 18.14 18.68 18.39
N LYS A 165 17.61 19.73 17.70
CA LYS A 165 16.62 19.57 16.64
C LYS A 165 17.18 18.77 15.46
N TRP A 166 18.44 19.03 15.05
CA TRP A 166 19.10 18.26 13.99
C TRP A 166 19.13 16.76 14.32
N LYS A 167 19.60 16.42 15.53
CA LYS A 167 19.70 15.04 16.00
C LYS A 167 18.33 14.37 16.02
N GLN A 168 17.33 15.02 16.59
CA GLN A 168 15.95 14.53 16.65
C GLN A 168 15.37 14.24 15.27
N VAL A 169 15.50 15.18 14.32
CA VAL A 169 14.95 15.01 12.97
C VAL A 169 15.74 13.97 12.18
N ALA A 170 17.07 13.93 12.33
CA ALA A 170 17.90 12.91 11.68
C ALA A 170 17.54 11.50 12.18
N GLU A 171 17.34 11.32 13.49
CA GLU A 171 16.89 10.06 14.08
C GLU A 171 15.49 9.69 13.58
N HIS A 172 14.56 10.65 13.56
CA HIS A 172 13.22 10.42 13.02
C HIS A 172 13.25 9.94 11.57
N VAL A 173 14.05 10.58 10.71
CA VAL A 173 14.20 10.18 9.30
C VAL A 173 14.81 8.78 9.21
N ASN A 174 15.86 8.49 9.99
CA ASN A 174 16.52 7.18 10.04
C ASN A 174 15.56 6.04 10.43
N ASP A 175 14.67 6.30 11.37
CA ASP A 175 13.81 5.27 11.94
C ASP A 175 12.53 5.00 11.11
N ASN A 176 12.17 5.96 10.24
CA ASN A 176 10.88 5.92 9.54
C ASN A 176 10.99 5.84 8.01
N PHE A 177 12.12 6.22 7.40
CA PHE A 177 12.26 6.28 5.95
C PHE A 177 13.46 5.48 5.47
N PHE A 178 13.22 4.45 4.66
CA PHE A 178 14.23 3.50 4.21
C PHE A 178 14.42 3.60 2.70
N PHE A 179 15.65 3.67 2.25
CA PHE A 179 15.98 3.78 0.84
C PHE A 179 16.48 2.43 0.32
N ILE A 180 15.78 1.88 -0.67
CA ILE A 180 16.23 0.69 -1.41
C ILE A 180 17.15 1.22 -2.50
N ASP A 181 18.45 1.13 -2.27
CA ASP A 181 19.50 1.59 -3.19
C ASP A 181 20.21 0.38 -3.79
N MET A 182 20.15 0.24 -5.12
CA MET A 182 20.66 -0.91 -5.86
C MET A 182 21.26 -0.45 -7.19
N GLU A 183 22.26 -1.16 -7.68
CA GLU A 183 22.82 -0.92 -9.02
C GLU A 183 21.80 -1.18 -10.13
N ARG A 184 20.96 -2.19 -9.94
CA ARG A 184 19.91 -2.57 -10.88
C ARG A 184 18.59 -2.82 -10.17
N TYR A 185 17.56 -2.12 -10.64
CA TYR A 185 16.22 -2.23 -10.10
C TYR A 185 15.37 -3.16 -10.97
N THR A 186 14.90 -4.27 -10.39
CA THR A 186 13.82 -5.10 -10.93
C THR A 186 12.63 -5.07 -9.96
N LEU A 187 11.41 -5.29 -10.45
CA LEU A 187 10.24 -5.35 -9.58
C LEU A 187 10.41 -6.45 -8.53
N GLU A 188 10.86 -7.62 -8.93
CA GLU A 188 11.06 -8.75 -8.03
C GLU A 188 12.02 -8.40 -6.87
N THR A 189 13.17 -7.76 -7.18
CA THR A 189 14.13 -7.37 -6.15
C THR A 189 13.57 -6.28 -5.24
N VAL A 190 12.82 -5.31 -5.77
CA VAL A 190 12.16 -4.26 -4.99
C VAL A 190 11.13 -4.86 -4.04
N LEU A 191 10.24 -5.74 -4.53
CA LEU A 191 9.23 -6.38 -3.70
C LEU A 191 9.85 -7.30 -2.63
N ARG A 192 10.92 -8.02 -2.97
CA ARG A 192 11.66 -8.84 -2.00
C ARG A 192 12.26 -7.97 -0.88
N LYS A 193 12.92 -6.86 -1.22
CA LYS A 193 13.44 -5.90 -0.23
C LYS A 193 12.34 -5.23 0.57
N GLY A 194 11.22 -4.90 -0.07
CA GLY A 194 10.01 -4.42 0.60
C GLY A 194 9.52 -5.42 1.65
N ALA A 195 9.42 -6.70 1.31
CA ALA A 195 9.01 -7.76 2.23
C ALA A 195 9.99 -7.92 3.42
N GLU A 196 11.30 -7.83 3.18
CA GLU A 196 12.32 -7.81 4.25
C GLU A 196 12.10 -6.63 5.21
N LEU A 197 11.81 -5.43 4.66
CA LEU A 197 11.56 -4.22 5.45
C LEU A 197 10.24 -4.27 6.21
N VAL A 198 9.18 -4.86 5.63
CA VAL A 198 7.94 -5.13 6.37
C VAL A 198 8.24 -5.98 7.61
N LYS A 199 8.94 -7.10 7.44
CA LYS A 199 9.24 -8.04 8.52
C LYS A 199 10.17 -7.46 9.59
N ARG A 200 11.18 -6.69 9.18
CA ARG A 200 12.24 -6.19 10.10
C ARG A 200 11.95 -4.81 10.69
N LYS A 201 11.28 -3.94 9.93
CA LYS A 201 11.07 -2.53 10.29
C LYS A 201 9.61 -2.14 10.44
N GLY A 202 8.69 -2.99 9.97
CA GLY A 202 7.25 -2.73 10.02
C GLY A 202 6.83 -1.60 9.09
N ILE A 203 7.41 -1.50 7.88
CA ILE A 203 6.96 -0.49 6.92
C ILE A 203 5.49 -0.71 6.55
N LYS A 204 4.76 0.38 6.37
CA LYS A 204 3.37 0.40 5.92
C LYS A 204 3.20 1.05 4.55
N CYS A 205 4.24 1.72 4.05
CA CYS A 205 4.25 2.28 2.69
C CYS A 205 5.46 1.76 1.91
N LEU A 206 5.26 1.48 0.62
CA LEU A 206 6.32 1.24 -0.37
C LEU A 206 6.11 2.19 -1.54
N VAL A 207 7.14 2.97 -1.89
CA VAL A 207 7.12 3.90 -3.03
C VAL A 207 7.98 3.35 -4.16
N ILE A 208 7.43 3.27 -5.36
CA ILE A 208 8.07 2.89 -6.62
C ILE A 208 8.08 4.13 -7.51
N ASP A 209 9.23 4.78 -7.69
CA ASP A 209 9.35 6.06 -8.38
C ASP A 209 10.60 6.15 -9.28
N PRO A 210 10.44 6.10 -10.59
CA PRO A 210 9.21 5.79 -11.33
C PRO A 210 9.15 4.32 -11.80
N PHE A 211 7.95 3.89 -12.17
CA PHE A 211 7.68 2.58 -12.78
C PHE A 211 8.61 2.22 -13.94
N ASN A 212 8.84 3.16 -14.85
CA ASN A 212 9.59 2.91 -16.08
C ASN A 212 11.10 2.68 -15.88
N LYS A 213 11.64 2.93 -14.69
CA LYS A 213 13.03 2.64 -14.30
C LYS A 213 13.17 1.32 -13.53
N ILE A 214 12.06 0.74 -13.10
CA ILE A 214 12.02 -0.51 -12.33
C ILE A 214 11.34 -1.57 -13.18
N ARG A 215 12.10 -2.18 -14.09
CA ARG A 215 11.61 -3.17 -15.04
C ARG A 215 12.37 -4.47 -14.93
N ASP A 216 11.64 -5.56 -15.13
CA ASP A 216 12.26 -6.86 -15.41
C ASP A 216 12.87 -6.81 -16.82
N VAL A 217 14.07 -7.38 -16.97
CA VAL A 217 14.92 -7.19 -18.17
C VAL A 217 14.38 -7.86 -19.42
N ASP A 218 13.54 -8.87 -19.23
CA ASP A 218 13.11 -9.77 -20.31
C ASP A 218 11.78 -9.34 -20.96
N CYS A 219 11.27 -8.15 -20.66
CA CYS A 219 10.07 -7.64 -21.31
C CYS A 219 10.37 -7.29 -22.77
N LYS A 220 10.03 -8.20 -23.68
CA LYS A 220 9.96 -7.88 -25.11
C LYS A 220 8.90 -6.80 -25.32
N THR A 221 9.25 -5.79 -26.10
CA THR A 221 8.41 -4.61 -26.36
C THR A 221 7.06 -4.91 -27.03
N GLU A 222 6.83 -6.14 -27.45
CA GLU A 222 5.67 -6.54 -28.27
C GLU A 222 4.37 -6.71 -27.50
N ASP A 223 4.43 -6.84 -26.16
CA ASP A 223 3.24 -7.01 -25.31
C ASP A 223 3.27 -6.14 -24.06
N VAL A 224 3.25 -4.83 -24.28
CA VAL A 224 3.32 -3.83 -23.17
C VAL A 224 2.13 -3.94 -22.22
N ASN A 225 0.95 -4.25 -22.74
CA ASN A 225 -0.27 -4.32 -21.93
C ASN A 225 -0.21 -5.54 -21.00
N ARG A 226 0.13 -6.70 -21.53
CA ARG A 226 0.31 -7.91 -20.74
C ARG A 226 1.38 -7.72 -19.66
N TYR A 227 2.53 -7.14 -20.01
CA TYR A 227 3.58 -6.86 -19.05
C TYR A 227 3.08 -5.91 -17.95
N THR A 228 2.35 -4.85 -18.32
CA THR A 228 1.80 -3.90 -17.35
C THR A 228 0.83 -4.59 -16.39
N MET A 229 -0.06 -5.45 -16.92
CA MET A 229 -0.99 -6.22 -16.09
C MET A 229 -0.28 -7.15 -15.10
N GLU A 230 0.70 -7.92 -15.58
CA GLU A 230 1.50 -8.82 -14.72
C GLU A 230 2.25 -8.04 -13.63
N TYR A 231 2.82 -6.88 -13.98
CA TYR A 231 3.50 -5.99 -13.05
C TYR A 231 2.55 -5.48 -11.96
N LEU A 232 1.40 -4.96 -12.35
CA LEU A 232 0.41 -4.41 -11.41
C LEU A 232 -0.20 -5.51 -10.53
N THR A 233 -0.43 -6.71 -11.08
CA THR A 233 -0.90 -7.88 -10.32
C THR A 233 0.10 -8.30 -9.24
N LYS A 234 1.41 -8.31 -9.53
CA LYS A 234 2.45 -8.59 -8.52
C LYS A 234 2.43 -7.56 -7.40
N ILE A 235 2.24 -6.29 -7.72
CA ILE A 235 2.15 -5.20 -6.73
C ILE A 235 0.89 -5.33 -5.87
N GLU A 236 -0.26 -5.60 -6.49
CA GLU A 236 -1.51 -5.81 -5.78
C GLU A 236 -1.41 -6.99 -4.81
N THR A 237 -0.85 -8.11 -5.28
CA THR A 237 -0.60 -9.30 -4.45
C THR A 237 0.30 -8.97 -3.26
N PHE A 238 1.36 -8.21 -3.50
CA PHE A 238 2.28 -7.76 -2.45
C PHE A 238 1.56 -6.86 -1.43
N ALA A 239 0.82 -5.86 -1.92
CA ALA A 239 0.09 -4.91 -1.06
C ALA A 239 -0.89 -5.65 -0.14
N LYS A 240 -1.70 -6.56 -0.68
CA LYS A 240 -2.66 -7.38 0.08
C LYS A 240 -1.97 -8.31 1.08
N LYS A 241 -0.94 -9.04 0.62
CA LYS A 241 -0.23 -10.03 1.45
C LYS A 241 0.41 -9.41 2.69
N PHE A 242 0.97 -8.22 2.56
CA PHE A 242 1.70 -7.54 3.63
C PHE A 242 0.92 -6.42 4.30
N ASP A 243 -0.32 -6.18 3.88
CA ASP A 243 -1.17 -5.09 4.38
C ASP A 243 -0.45 -3.75 4.36
N VAL A 244 0.12 -3.39 3.21
CA VAL A 244 0.85 -2.14 2.97
C VAL A 244 0.19 -1.32 1.88
N LEU A 245 0.40 -0.01 1.91
CA LEU A 245 0.02 0.91 0.83
C LEU A 245 1.20 1.05 -0.13
N VAL A 246 0.98 0.80 -1.43
CA VAL A 246 2.01 0.96 -2.44
C VAL A 246 1.73 2.17 -3.32
N PHE A 247 2.71 3.04 -3.49
CA PHE A 247 2.67 4.16 -4.44
C PHE A 247 3.46 3.80 -5.69
N ILE A 248 2.86 4.05 -6.86
CA ILE A 248 3.52 3.86 -8.14
C ILE A 248 3.49 5.18 -8.89
N VAL A 249 4.65 5.80 -9.06
CA VAL A 249 4.78 7.00 -9.90
C VAL A 249 4.99 6.56 -11.34
N ALA A 250 4.09 6.97 -12.23
CA ALA A 250 4.13 6.61 -13.63
C ALA A 250 4.01 7.85 -14.53
N HIS A 251 4.92 7.96 -15.50
CA HIS A 251 4.90 9.07 -16.45
C HIS A 251 3.93 8.79 -17.60
N PRO A 252 3.14 9.78 -18.04
CA PRO A 252 2.36 9.65 -19.25
C PRO A 252 3.28 9.51 -20.48
N THR A 253 2.75 8.96 -21.56
CA THR A 253 3.37 8.99 -22.87
C THR A 253 3.51 10.45 -23.36
N LYS A 254 4.16 10.66 -24.51
CA LYS A 254 4.25 12.02 -25.07
C LYS A 254 2.87 12.63 -25.22
N MET A 255 2.67 13.73 -24.53
CA MET A 255 1.46 14.56 -24.65
C MET A 255 1.68 15.63 -25.70
N TYR A 256 0.67 15.84 -26.53
CA TYR A 256 0.70 16.90 -27.54
C TYR A 256 0.02 18.15 -27.00
N LYS A 257 0.42 19.31 -27.50
CA LYS A 257 -0.28 20.56 -27.20
C LYS A 257 -1.61 20.58 -27.97
N GLY A 258 -2.68 20.95 -27.30
CA GLY A 258 -3.95 21.24 -27.92
C GLY A 258 -3.90 22.48 -28.85
N SER A 259 -4.99 22.75 -29.49
CA SER A 259 -5.13 23.93 -30.38
C SER A 259 -4.94 25.28 -29.66
N ASP A 260 -5.12 25.30 -28.35
CA ASP A 260 -4.90 26.41 -27.42
C ASP A 260 -3.43 26.57 -26.99
N GLY A 261 -2.53 25.69 -27.48
CA GLY A 261 -1.11 25.67 -27.13
C GLY A 261 -0.81 25.06 -25.74
N LYS A 262 -1.82 24.64 -24.99
CA LYS A 262 -1.66 24.00 -23.67
C LYS A 262 -1.55 22.47 -23.82
N ILE A 263 -0.81 21.86 -22.91
CA ILE A 263 -0.79 20.40 -22.80
C ILE A 263 -2.02 19.99 -22.00
N GLU A 264 -2.84 19.09 -22.56
CA GLU A 264 -3.98 18.51 -21.85
C GLU A 264 -3.52 17.81 -20.57
N GLU A 265 -4.39 17.81 -19.58
CA GLU A 265 -4.12 17.09 -18.33
C GLU A 265 -4.09 15.58 -18.60
N PRO A 266 -2.99 14.90 -18.26
CA PRO A 266 -2.92 13.47 -18.47
C PRO A 266 -3.89 12.72 -17.55
N THR A 267 -4.47 11.69 -18.10
CA THR A 267 -5.25 10.69 -17.36
C THR A 267 -4.43 9.41 -17.18
N MET A 268 -4.96 8.41 -16.49
CA MET A 268 -4.31 7.11 -16.36
C MET A 268 -4.19 6.39 -17.72
N TYR A 269 -5.10 6.65 -18.66
CA TYR A 269 -5.04 6.11 -20.03
C TYR A 269 -3.85 6.62 -20.85
N ASN A 270 -3.28 7.75 -20.46
CA ASN A 270 -2.10 8.30 -21.13
C ASN A 270 -0.79 7.66 -20.66
N ILE A 271 -0.79 6.84 -19.61
CA ILE A 271 0.38 6.08 -19.19
C ILE A 271 0.63 4.95 -20.20
N LYS A 272 1.89 4.59 -20.46
CA LYS A 272 2.23 3.48 -21.35
C LYS A 272 1.68 2.17 -20.79
N GLY A 273 0.82 1.47 -21.53
CA GLY A 273 0.01 0.35 -21.05
C GLY A 273 -1.45 0.76 -20.76
N GLY A 274 -1.79 2.02 -20.96
CA GLY A 274 -3.13 2.58 -21.12
C GLY A 274 -4.18 2.10 -20.11
N GLY A 275 -5.17 1.38 -20.62
CA GLY A 275 -6.34 0.91 -19.87
C GLY A 275 -6.02 0.06 -18.65
N GLU A 276 -4.95 -0.74 -18.71
CA GLU A 276 -4.53 -1.62 -17.61
C GLU A 276 -4.23 -0.84 -16.32
N TRP A 277 -3.69 0.38 -16.44
CA TRP A 277 -3.47 1.25 -15.29
C TRP A 277 -4.77 1.68 -14.63
N TYR A 278 -5.75 2.05 -15.45
CA TYR A 278 -7.05 2.43 -14.93
C TYR A 278 -7.76 1.22 -14.31
N ASP A 279 -7.74 0.07 -14.98
CA ASP A 279 -8.46 -1.12 -14.54
C ASP A 279 -7.89 -1.70 -13.25
N ALA A 280 -6.57 -1.88 -13.18
CA ALA A 280 -5.91 -2.52 -12.04
C ALA A 280 -5.78 -1.62 -10.81
N SER A 281 -5.58 -0.30 -10.97
CA SER A 281 -5.35 0.60 -9.83
C SER A 281 -6.57 0.71 -8.91
N TYR A 282 -6.33 0.69 -7.61
CA TYR A 282 -7.35 1.06 -6.63
C TYR A 282 -7.63 2.56 -6.67
N HIS A 283 -6.58 3.35 -6.76
CA HIS A 283 -6.65 4.80 -6.81
C HIS A 283 -5.73 5.35 -7.87
N GLY A 284 -6.12 6.45 -8.46
CA GLY A 284 -5.32 7.23 -9.41
C GLY A 284 -5.31 8.70 -9.03
N LEU A 285 -4.13 9.29 -8.94
CA LEU A 285 -3.96 10.71 -8.68
C LEU A 285 -3.19 11.38 -9.83
N LEU A 286 -3.65 12.53 -10.24
CA LEU A 286 -2.91 13.46 -11.12
C LEU A 286 -2.27 14.53 -10.25
N VAL A 287 -0.99 14.78 -10.44
CA VAL A 287 -0.31 15.97 -9.93
C VAL A 287 0.03 16.88 -11.11
N HIS A 288 -0.59 18.03 -11.16
CA HIS A 288 -0.44 19.02 -12.22
C HIS A 288 0.00 20.37 -11.65
N ARG A 289 1.14 20.88 -12.14
CA ARG A 289 1.66 22.18 -11.74
C ARG A 289 1.32 23.22 -12.79
N ASP A 290 0.60 24.25 -12.38
CA ASP A 290 0.38 25.45 -13.15
C ASP A 290 1.46 26.48 -12.80
N TYR A 291 2.36 26.76 -13.74
CA TYR A 291 3.46 27.69 -13.53
C TYR A 291 3.01 29.16 -13.62
N GLU A 292 1.93 29.45 -14.36
CA GLU A 292 1.37 30.80 -14.49
C GLU A 292 0.61 31.16 -13.21
N ALA A 293 -0.29 30.29 -12.77
CA ALA A 293 -1.03 30.46 -11.52
C ALA A 293 -0.20 30.19 -10.26
N LYS A 294 1.03 29.67 -10.40
CA LYS A 294 1.96 29.31 -9.31
C LYS A 294 1.34 28.35 -8.27
N ASN A 295 0.41 27.52 -8.71
CA ASN A 295 -0.21 26.51 -7.87
C ASN A 295 0.06 25.09 -8.38
N THR A 296 -0.24 24.11 -7.54
CA THR A 296 -0.23 22.70 -7.90
C THR A 296 -1.60 22.12 -7.61
N LYS A 297 -2.22 21.54 -8.62
CA LYS A 297 -3.47 20.84 -8.52
C LYS A 297 -3.21 19.35 -8.32
N VAL A 298 -3.90 18.73 -7.38
CA VAL A 298 -3.99 17.29 -7.23
C VAL A 298 -5.42 16.88 -7.49
N LYS A 299 -5.62 16.03 -8.50
CA LYS A 299 -6.93 15.55 -8.94
C LYS A 299 -7.07 14.07 -8.71
N VAL A 300 -8.19 13.65 -8.17
CA VAL A 300 -8.55 12.25 -8.02
C VAL A 300 -9.04 11.72 -9.38
N LEU A 301 -8.20 10.95 -10.06
CA LEU A 301 -8.54 10.33 -11.36
C LEU A 301 -9.39 9.08 -11.20
N LYS A 302 -9.17 8.34 -10.11
CA LYS A 302 -9.89 7.12 -9.75
C LYS A 302 -9.88 6.92 -8.26
N VAL A 303 -11.02 6.54 -7.72
CA VAL A 303 -11.18 5.93 -6.40
C VAL A 303 -12.10 4.72 -6.54
N LYS A 304 -11.66 3.53 -6.07
CA LYS A 304 -12.41 2.28 -6.22
C LYS A 304 -13.60 2.20 -5.27
N PHE A 305 -13.44 2.73 -4.05
CA PHE A 305 -14.46 2.70 -3.01
C PHE A 305 -14.94 4.12 -2.73
N GLN A 306 -16.23 4.36 -2.94
CA GLN A 306 -16.85 5.70 -2.85
C GLN A 306 -16.67 6.38 -1.48
N ASN A 307 -16.53 5.61 -0.41
CA ASN A 307 -16.28 6.15 0.94
C ASN A 307 -14.86 6.69 1.13
N LEU A 308 -13.95 6.47 0.20
CA LEU A 308 -12.56 6.95 0.29
C LEU A 308 -12.29 8.24 -0.49
N GLY A 309 -13.24 8.68 -1.31
CA GLY A 309 -13.09 9.92 -2.08
C GLY A 309 -14.05 10.02 -3.25
N GLU A 310 -13.87 11.07 -4.03
CA GLU A 310 -14.72 11.38 -5.18
C GLU A 310 -13.90 11.49 -6.46
N ASN A 311 -14.30 10.73 -7.49
CA ASN A 311 -13.68 10.78 -8.82
C ASN A 311 -13.87 12.18 -9.43
N GLY A 312 -12.78 12.77 -9.90
CA GLY A 312 -12.76 14.10 -10.49
C GLY A 312 -12.57 15.23 -9.50
N ALA A 313 -12.66 14.97 -8.18
CA ALA A 313 -12.39 15.99 -7.16
C ALA A 313 -10.96 16.52 -7.21
N GLU A 314 -10.78 17.79 -6.89
CA GLU A 314 -9.51 18.51 -7.03
C GLU A 314 -9.16 19.25 -5.74
N ALA A 315 -7.88 19.21 -5.36
CA ALA A 315 -7.31 20.02 -4.30
C ALA A 315 -6.17 20.87 -4.86
N PHE A 316 -6.06 22.10 -4.39
CA PHE A 316 -5.07 23.07 -4.85
C PHE A 316 -4.09 23.39 -3.73
N PHE A 317 -2.82 23.56 -4.13
CA PHE A 317 -1.71 23.78 -3.22
C PHE A 317 -0.77 24.85 -3.72
N THR A 318 -0.19 25.56 -2.79
CA THR A 318 0.97 26.43 -3.01
C THR A 318 2.24 25.69 -2.61
N TRP A 319 3.30 25.80 -3.39
CA TRP A 319 4.60 25.25 -3.04
C TRP A 319 5.33 26.17 -2.05
N GLU A 320 5.67 25.63 -0.88
CA GLU A 320 6.48 26.33 0.12
C GLU A 320 7.96 25.91 -0.04
N PRO A 321 8.84 26.82 -0.54
CA PRO A 321 10.21 26.46 -0.90
C PRO A 321 11.10 26.06 0.29
N LYS A 322 10.84 26.58 1.51
CA LYS A 322 11.70 26.30 2.67
C LYS A 322 11.50 24.89 3.18
N SER A 323 10.30 24.50 3.47
CA SER A 323 9.97 23.14 3.91
C SER A 323 9.98 22.13 2.76
N GLY A 324 9.85 22.58 1.52
CA GLY A 324 9.64 21.72 0.38
C GLY A 324 8.30 21.00 0.43
N SER A 325 7.27 21.67 0.94
CA SER A 325 5.93 21.13 1.16
C SER A 325 4.88 21.81 0.29
N PHE A 326 3.80 21.10 0.04
CA PHE A 326 2.58 21.64 -0.53
C PHE A 326 1.68 22.11 0.61
N VAL A 327 1.27 23.36 0.57
CA VAL A 327 0.35 23.95 1.56
C VAL A 327 -0.94 24.37 0.87
N PRO A 328 -2.10 24.26 1.54
CA PRO A 328 -3.40 24.67 0.99
C PRO A 328 -3.45 26.11 0.51
#